data_cffaac182b473e45d37849156980f2cc
#
_entry.id   cffaac182b473e45d37849156980f2cc
#
_cell.length_a   1.000
_cell.length_b   1.000
_cell.length_c   1.000
_cell.angle_alpha   90.00
_cell.angle_beta   90.00
_cell.angle_gamma   90.00
#
_symmetry.space_group_name_H-M   'P 1'
#
loop_
_entity.id
_entity.type
_entity.pdbx_description
1 polymer ?
#
loop_
_entity_poly.entity_id
_entity_poly.type
_entity_poly.pdbx_seq_one_letter_code
_entity_poly.pdbx_strand_id
1 'polypeptide(L)'
;MNINVFTQDNIGKISTLQGARFLFVLLIFLSHCSSPYITSPFDFGGECGVSFFFILSGFVLSFGYGPRVSRGEFRTRQFFWRHFMKLYPLHLLLFAIMLVLDWRIGNHYDWSQILTTLLLVQSWIPSNHTLYNINPVSWFLCDTIFFYLIFKYLYSFIIKMSWSKLIKLITGFVVVYLIAAWHVPNNMI
;
A
#
# COMPACT_ATOMS: atom_id res chain seq x y z
N MET A 1 -2.14 27.57 18.80
CA MET A 1 -3.07 26.47 18.48
C MET A 1 -2.63 25.26 19.26
N ASN A 2 -3.40 24.82 20.27
CA ASN A 2 -3.01 23.75 21.19
C ASN A 2 -2.96 22.41 20.48
N ILE A 3 -1.76 21.92 20.18
CA ILE A 3 -1.51 20.62 19.50
C ILE A 3 -1.75 19.41 20.45
N ASN A 4 -2.10 19.65 21.71
CA ASN A 4 -2.24 18.62 22.74
C ASN A 4 -3.57 17.82 22.71
N VAL A 5 -4.48 18.08 21.76
CA VAL A 5 -5.80 17.41 21.71
C VAL A 5 -5.73 16.03 21.04
N PHE A 6 -4.67 15.73 20.30
CA PHE A 6 -4.55 14.47 19.57
C PHE A 6 -3.46 13.58 20.18
N THR A 7 -3.79 12.83 21.20
CA THR A 7 -2.94 11.76 21.69
C THR A 7 -3.06 10.53 20.76
N GLN A 8 -2.04 9.66 20.76
CA GLN A 8 -1.97 8.44 19.96
C GLN A 8 -3.21 7.53 20.10
N ASP A 9 -3.88 7.59 21.27
CA ASP A 9 -5.09 6.82 21.58
C ASP A 9 -6.35 7.36 20.88
N ASN A 10 -6.32 8.61 20.42
CA ASN A 10 -7.48 9.25 19.78
C ASN A 10 -7.54 9.07 18.26
N ILE A 11 -6.43 8.75 17.57
CA ILE A 11 -6.42 8.60 16.10
C ILE A 11 -7.25 7.39 15.65
N GLY A 12 -7.19 6.29 16.42
CA GLY A 12 -8.03 5.11 16.16
C GLY A 12 -9.53 5.35 16.38
N LYS A 13 -9.87 6.47 17.03
CA LYS A 13 -11.24 6.84 17.41
C LYS A 13 -11.85 7.97 16.57
N ILE A 14 -11.16 8.47 15.54
CA ILE A 14 -11.75 9.46 14.65
C ILE A 14 -12.77 8.75 13.75
N SER A 15 -14.03 8.84 14.13
CA SER A 15 -15.16 8.19 13.44
C SER A 15 -15.20 8.52 11.94
N THR A 16 -14.85 9.73 11.56
CA THR A 16 -14.75 10.18 10.17
C THR A 16 -13.72 9.37 9.37
N LEU A 17 -12.53 9.09 9.94
CA LEU A 17 -11.53 8.27 9.26
C LEU A 17 -11.94 6.80 9.14
N GLN A 18 -12.68 6.28 10.12
CA GLN A 18 -13.22 4.93 10.08
C GLN A 18 -14.31 4.83 9.00
N GLY A 19 -15.21 5.82 8.93
CA GLY A 19 -16.23 5.90 7.87
C GLY A 19 -15.61 6.00 6.48
N ALA A 20 -14.60 6.85 6.30
CA ALA A 20 -13.87 6.95 5.04
C ALA A 20 -13.21 5.62 4.64
N ARG A 21 -12.54 4.93 5.59
CA ARG A 21 -11.97 3.60 5.33
C ARG A 21 -13.01 2.61 4.84
N PHE A 22 -14.16 2.56 5.48
CA PHE A 22 -15.25 1.67 5.08
C PHE A 22 -15.70 1.95 3.64
N LEU A 23 -15.93 3.22 3.29
CA LEU A 23 -16.33 3.60 1.93
C LEU A 23 -15.30 3.18 0.88
N PHE A 24 -14.01 3.41 1.13
CA PHE A 24 -12.98 3.04 0.17
C PHE A 24 -12.76 1.52 0.10
N VAL A 25 -12.92 0.78 1.19
CA VAL A 25 -12.95 -0.70 1.15
C VAL A 25 -14.10 -1.19 0.29
N LEU A 26 -15.28 -0.59 0.45
CA LEU A 26 -16.45 -0.93 -0.35
C LEU A 26 -16.23 -0.64 -1.84
N LEU A 27 -15.64 0.50 -2.18
CA LEU A 27 -15.29 0.84 -3.56
C LEU A 27 -14.30 -0.17 -4.17
N ILE A 28 -13.24 -0.55 -3.43
CA ILE A 28 -12.30 -1.59 -3.86
C ILE A 28 -13.03 -2.93 -4.07
N PHE A 29 -13.88 -3.32 -3.13
CA PHE A 29 -14.66 -4.55 -3.26
C PHE A 29 -15.55 -4.52 -4.50
N LEU A 30 -16.30 -3.44 -4.70
CA LEU A 30 -17.20 -3.30 -5.84
C LEU A 30 -16.45 -3.29 -7.18
N SER A 31 -15.24 -2.71 -7.24
CA SER A 31 -14.42 -2.74 -8.46
C SER A 31 -13.97 -4.16 -8.85
N HIS A 32 -13.85 -5.07 -7.87
CA HIS A 32 -13.51 -6.47 -8.12
C HIS A 32 -14.74 -7.36 -8.38
N CYS A 33 -15.95 -6.80 -8.29
CA CYS A 33 -17.19 -7.53 -8.62
C CYS A 33 -17.56 -7.48 -10.10
N SER A 34 -16.73 -6.85 -10.94
CA SER A 34 -16.94 -6.83 -12.40
C SER A 34 -16.82 -8.23 -12.99
N SER A 35 -17.71 -8.57 -13.90
CA SER A 35 -17.66 -9.79 -14.68
C SER A 35 -17.69 -9.45 -16.18
N PRO A 36 -17.35 -10.38 -17.09
CA PRO A 36 -17.44 -10.14 -18.54
C PRO A 36 -18.84 -9.73 -19.02
N TYR A 37 -19.86 -9.99 -18.19
CA TYR A 37 -21.27 -9.69 -18.50
C TYR A 37 -21.84 -8.49 -17.74
N ILE A 38 -21.11 -8.01 -16.70
CA ILE A 38 -21.57 -6.92 -15.84
C ILE A 38 -20.38 -6.00 -15.61
N THR A 39 -20.36 -4.87 -16.30
CA THR A 39 -19.40 -3.79 -16.02
C THR A 39 -19.82 -3.09 -14.73
N SER A 40 -18.97 -3.08 -13.73
CA SER A 40 -19.21 -2.30 -12.53
C SER A 40 -19.10 -0.81 -12.85
N PRO A 41 -20.06 0.03 -12.50
CA PRO A 41 -19.92 1.47 -12.62
C PRO A 41 -18.82 2.02 -11.69
N PHE A 42 -18.23 1.17 -10.86
CA PHE A 42 -17.21 1.51 -9.86
C PHE A 42 -15.81 0.97 -10.20
N ASP A 43 -15.53 0.64 -11.46
CA ASP A 43 -14.21 0.09 -11.87
C ASP A 43 -13.04 1.00 -11.47
N PHE A 44 -13.23 2.33 -11.55
CA PHE A 44 -12.25 3.30 -11.05
C PHE A 44 -12.07 3.29 -9.52
N GLY A 45 -12.99 2.67 -8.78
CA GLY A 45 -12.99 2.68 -7.30
C GLY A 45 -11.83 1.92 -6.68
N GLY A 46 -11.31 0.90 -7.37
CA GLY A 46 -10.15 0.12 -6.93
C GLY A 46 -8.91 0.98 -6.78
N GLU A 47 -8.53 1.71 -7.81
CA GLU A 47 -7.34 2.57 -7.82
C GLU A 47 -7.46 3.74 -6.85
N CYS A 48 -8.63 4.41 -6.82
CA CYS A 48 -8.91 5.47 -5.86
C CYS A 48 -8.83 4.97 -4.42
N GLY A 49 -9.37 3.78 -4.15
CA GLY A 49 -9.34 3.17 -2.83
C GLY A 49 -7.94 2.87 -2.36
N VAL A 50 -7.12 2.25 -3.20
CA VAL A 50 -5.70 1.93 -2.89
C VAL A 50 -4.90 3.21 -2.64
N SER A 51 -5.03 4.21 -3.51
CA SER A 51 -4.36 5.51 -3.34
C SER A 51 -4.74 6.18 -2.02
N PHE A 52 -6.03 6.15 -1.66
CA PHE A 52 -6.52 6.63 -0.37
C PHE A 52 -5.85 5.90 0.80
N PHE A 53 -5.74 4.56 0.75
CA PHE A 53 -5.12 3.80 1.82
C PHE A 53 -3.64 4.09 1.99
N PHE A 54 -2.88 4.34 0.90
CA PHE A 54 -1.49 4.77 1.01
C PHE A 54 -1.37 6.16 1.66
N ILE A 55 -2.19 7.12 1.22
CA ILE A 55 -2.21 8.49 1.80
C ILE A 55 -2.58 8.42 3.28
N LEU A 56 -3.64 7.69 3.63
CA LEU A 56 -4.10 7.54 5.00
C LEU A 56 -3.07 6.85 5.89
N SER A 57 -2.39 5.82 5.36
CA SER A 57 -1.32 5.12 6.08
C SER A 57 -0.16 6.07 6.38
N GLY A 58 0.29 6.83 5.39
CA GLY A 58 1.32 7.85 5.57
C GLY A 58 0.94 8.90 6.60
N PHE A 59 -0.31 9.39 6.56
CA PHE A 59 -0.84 10.34 7.53
C PHE A 59 -0.84 9.76 8.97
N VAL A 60 -1.45 8.60 9.16
CA VAL A 60 -1.58 7.95 10.47
C VAL A 60 -0.22 7.59 11.06
N LEU A 61 0.71 7.09 10.25
CA LEU A 61 2.06 6.77 10.68
C LEU A 61 2.83 8.04 11.08
N SER A 62 2.76 9.09 10.25
CA SER A 62 3.45 10.36 10.52
C SER A 62 2.90 11.02 11.78
N PHE A 63 1.60 11.02 11.96
CA PHE A 63 0.96 11.56 13.14
C PHE A 63 1.28 10.76 14.40
N GLY A 64 1.17 9.42 14.33
CA GLY A 64 1.36 8.54 15.49
C GLY A 64 2.82 8.36 15.92
N TYR A 65 3.73 8.30 14.96
CA TYR A 65 5.14 7.98 15.21
C TYR A 65 6.11 9.13 14.93
N GLY A 66 5.70 10.15 14.18
CA GLY A 66 6.54 11.29 13.84
C GLY A 66 7.21 11.97 15.03
N PRO A 67 6.48 12.29 16.14
CA PRO A 67 7.09 12.87 17.32
C PRO A 67 8.20 12.02 17.94
N ARG A 68 8.08 10.68 17.89
CA ARG A 68 9.13 9.76 18.38
C ARG A 68 10.34 9.74 17.45
N VAL A 69 10.13 9.83 16.13
CA VAL A 69 11.22 9.95 15.16
C VAL A 69 11.99 11.25 15.40
N SER A 70 11.29 12.38 15.61
CA SER A 70 11.90 13.68 15.84
C SER A 70 12.70 13.74 17.15
N ARG A 71 12.26 13.00 18.20
CA ARG A 71 12.99 12.91 19.47
C ARG A 71 14.10 11.85 19.49
N GLY A 72 14.30 11.10 18.40
CA GLY A 72 15.29 10.03 18.36
C GLY A 72 14.89 8.75 19.10
N GLU A 73 13.66 8.66 19.61
CA GLU A 73 13.13 7.53 20.40
C GLU A 73 12.53 6.40 19.55
N PHE A 74 12.55 6.56 18.22
CA PHE A 74 11.91 5.63 17.30
C PHE A 74 12.75 4.37 17.10
N ARG A 75 12.20 3.23 17.47
CA ARG A 75 12.81 1.90 17.32
C ARG A 75 12.30 1.22 16.05
N THR A 76 13.01 1.35 14.94
CA THR A 76 12.63 0.84 13.61
C THR A 76 12.29 -0.65 13.64
N ARG A 77 13.12 -1.48 14.28
CA ARG A 77 12.89 -2.94 14.38
C ARG A 77 11.58 -3.27 15.09
N GLN A 78 11.31 -2.64 16.23
CA GLN A 78 10.08 -2.88 17.00
C GLN A 78 8.84 -2.41 16.25
N PHE A 79 8.94 -1.25 15.58
CA PHE A 79 7.88 -0.71 14.73
C PHE A 79 7.59 -1.67 13.57
N PHE A 80 8.62 -2.08 12.83
CA PHE A 80 8.50 -2.98 11.69
C PHE A 80 7.81 -4.30 12.10
N TRP A 81 8.35 -5.01 13.08
CA TRP A 81 7.78 -6.28 13.51
C TRP A 81 6.34 -6.17 14.00
N ARG A 82 5.99 -5.09 14.71
CA ARG A 82 4.62 -4.86 15.17
C ARG A 82 3.62 -4.74 14.01
N HIS A 83 4.00 -4.10 12.90
CA HIS A 83 3.15 -3.90 11.75
C HIS A 83 3.16 -5.12 10.82
N PHE A 84 4.32 -5.71 10.61
CA PHE A 84 4.51 -6.92 9.82
C PHE A 84 3.67 -8.09 10.36
N MET A 85 3.74 -8.36 11.66
CA MET A 85 2.98 -9.45 12.29
C MET A 85 1.46 -9.27 12.28
N LYS A 86 0.96 -8.10 11.94
CA LYS A 86 -0.49 -7.87 11.74
C LYS A 86 -0.96 -8.28 10.34
N LEU A 87 -0.10 -8.21 9.35
CA LEU A 87 -0.43 -8.43 7.94
C LEU A 87 0.02 -9.81 7.45
N TYR A 88 1.21 -10.22 7.82
CA TYR A 88 1.87 -11.38 7.26
C TYR A 88 1.17 -12.73 7.56
N PRO A 89 0.61 -13.00 8.76
CA PRO A 89 -0.09 -14.26 9.02
C PRO A 89 -1.30 -14.47 8.11
N LEU A 90 -2.08 -13.42 7.86
CA LEU A 90 -3.21 -13.49 6.94
C LEU A 90 -2.75 -13.69 5.50
N HIS A 91 -1.66 -13.02 5.10
CA HIS A 91 -1.05 -13.23 3.79
C HIS A 91 -0.61 -14.68 3.60
N LEU A 92 0.08 -15.28 4.58
CA LEU A 92 0.49 -16.69 4.51
C LEU A 92 -0.69 -17.64 4.37
N LEU A 93 -1.76 -17.39 5.12
CA LEU A 93 -2.98 -18.20 5.04
C LEU A 93 -3.60 -18.14 3.65
N LEU A 94 -3.79 -16.93 3.12
CA LEU A 94 -4.37 -16.73 1.79
C LEU A 94 -3.46 -17.27 0.68
N PHE A 95 -2.15 -17.05 0.81
CA PHE A 95 -1.15 -17.60 -0.10
C PHE A 95 -1.24 -19.14 -0.17
N ALA A 96 -1.30 -19.82 0.97
CA ALA A 96 -1.41 -21.28 1.01
C ALA A 96 -2.73 -21.78 0.41
N ILE A 97 -3.85 -21.10 0.70
CA ILE A 97 -5.16 -21.44 0.13
C ILE A 97 -5.14 -21.30 -1.39
N MET A 98 -4.67 -20.16 -1.89
CA MET A 98 -4.62 -19.90 -3.34
C MET A 98 -3.70 -20.88 -4.06
N LEU A 99 -2.53 -21.18 -3.49
CA LEU A 99 -1.60 -22.15 -4.06
C LEU A 99 -2.24 -23.54 -4.19
N VAL A 100 -3.01 -23.99 -3.18
CA VAL A 100 -3.70 -25.29 -3.22
C VAL A 100 -4.85 -25.28 -4.24
N LEU A 101 -5.62 -24.19 -4.31
CA LEU A 101 -6.72 -24.06 -5.27
C LEU A 101 -6.20 -24.06 -6.71
N ASP A 102 -5.17 -23.27 -6.98
CA ASP A 102 -4.56 -23.18 -8.30
C ASP A 102 -3.95 -24.51 -8.75
N TRP A 103 -3.27 -25.22 -7.83
CA TRP A 103 -2.75 -26.56 -8.13
C TRP A 103 -3.86 -27.53 -8.52
N ARG A 104 -5.03 -27.47 -7.87
CA ARG A 104 -6.19 -28.33 -8.18
C ARG A 104 -6.78 -28.08 -9.56
N ILE A 105 -6.70 -26.85 -10.07
CA ILE A 105 -7.19 -26.49 -11.42
C ILE A 105 -6.11 -26.59 -12.50
N GLY A 106 -4.92 -27.10 -12.13
CA GLY A 106 -3.82 -27.36 -13.08
C GLY A 106 -2.88 -26.19 -13.30
N ASN A 107 -3.00 -25.11 -12.54
CA ASN A 107 -2.04 -24.01 -12.59
C ASN A 107 -0.75 -24.41 -11.86
N HIS A 108 0.39 -24.15 -12.50
CA HIS A 108 1.70 -24.38 -11.93
C HIS A 108 2.49 -23.10 -11.90
N TYR A 109 3.22 -22.89 -10.81
CA TYR A 109 4.05 -21.71 -10.59
C TYR A 109 5.52 -22.09 -10.50
N ASP A 110 6.37 -21.22 -11.04
CA ASP A 110 7.81 -21.35 -10.89
C ASP A 110 8.23 -21.02 -9.45
N TRP A 111 9.34 -21.61 -9.02
CA TRP A 111 9.90 -21.34 -7.68
C TRP A 111 10.16 -19.85 -7.44
N SER A 112 10.53 -19.09 -8.47
CA SER A 112 10.72 -17.64 -8.38
C SER A 112 9.42 -16.92 -8.01
N GLN A 113 8.29 -17.33 -8.60
CA GLN A 113 6.96 -16.76 -8.33
C GLN A 113 6.51 -17.09 -6.91
N ILE A 114 6.70 -18.33 -6.48
CA ILE A 114 6.38 -18.78 -5.13
C ILE A 114 7.18 -17.99 -4.09
N LEU A 115 8.50 -17.92 -4.26
CA LEU A 115 9.39 -17.25 -3.31
C LEU A 115 9.16 -15.74 -3.26
N THR A 116 8.97 -15.10 -4.41
CA THR A 116 8.76 -13.63 -4.44
C THR A 116 7.45 -13.22 -3.81
N THR A 117 6.37 -13.98 -4.04
CA THR A 117 5.06 -13.73 -3.41
C THR A 117 5.11 -14.06 -1.91
N LEU A 118 5.74 -15.17 -1.53
CA LEU A 118 5.91 -15.54 -0.13
C LEU A 118 6.66 -14.45 0.67
N LEU A 119 7.74 -13.93 0.09
CA LEU A 119 8.58 -12.90 0.72
C LEU A 119 8.03 -11.47 0.56
N LEU A 120 6.93 -11.28 -0.17
CA LEU A 120 6.34 -9.98 -0.46
C LEU A 120 7.34 -9.01 -1.12
N VAL A 121 8.04 -9.48 -2.16
CA VAL A 121 8.99 -8.68 -2.95
C VAL A 121 8.63 -8.60 -4.44
N GLN A 122 7.50 -9.19 -4.84
CA GLN A 122 7.06 -9.29 -6.23
C GLN A 122 6.86 -7.94 -6.92
N SER A 123 6.42 -6.89 -6.21
CA SER A 123 6.22 -5.55 -6.77
C SER A 123 7.53 -4.87 -7.21
N TRP A 124 8.67 -5.36 -6.73
CA TRP A 124 10.00 -4.79 -7.03
C TRP A 124 10.70 -5.50 -8.20
N ILE A 125 10.08 -6.56 -8.74
CA ILE A 125 10.62 -7.30 -9.88
C ILE A 125 9.86 -6.86 -11.12
N PRO A 126 10.52 -6.25 -12.12
CA PRO A 126 9.88 -5.73 -13.32
C PRO A 126 9.44 -6.87 -14.26
N SER A 127 8.45 -7.64 -13.83
CA SER A 127 7.88 -8.74 -14.58
C SER A 127 6.40 -8.89 -14.27
N ASN A 128 5.55 -8.79 -15.27
CA ASN A 128 4.11 -9.01 -15.11
C ASN A 128 3.81 -10.44 -14.63
N HIS A 129 4.66 -11.40 -14.98
CA HIS A 129 4.55 -12.78 -14.52
C HIS A 129 4.73 -12.95 -13.00
N THR A 130 5.45 -12.06 -12.34
CA THR A 130 5.66 -12.12 -10.89
C THR A 130 4.68 -11.26 -10.11
N LEU A 131 4.20 -10.17 -10.69
CA LEU A 131 3.38 -9.18 -10.00
C LEU A 131 1.98 -9.69 -9.67
N TYR A 132 1.29 -10.32 -10.63
CA TYR A 132 -0.11 -10.75 -10.52
C TYR A 132 -0.29 -12.26 -10.46
N ASN A 133 0.58 -12.95 -9.73
CA ASN A 133 0.57 -14.42 -9.65
C ASN A 133 -0.45 -14.96 -8.65
N ILE A 134 0.02 -15.82 -7.76
CA ILE A 134 -0.73 -16.64 -6.80
C ILE A 134 -1.76 -15.81 -6.00
N ASN A 135 -1.40 -14.60 -5.62
CA ASN A 135 -2.30 -13.66 -4.92
C ASN A 135 -2.11 -12.25 -5.50
N PRO A 136 -2.90 -11.87 -6.52
CA PRO A 136 -2.76 -10.57 -7.18
C PRO A 136 -2.85 -9.37 -6.23
N VAL A 137 -3.66 -9.47 -5.17
CA VAL A 137 -3.85 -8.36 -4.21
C VAL A 137 -2.62 -8.14 -3.32
N SER A 138 -1.72 -9.12 -3.23
CA SER A 138 -0.56 -9.04 -2.32
C SER A 138 0.49 -7.99 -2.70
N TRP A 139 0.44 -7.44 -3.93
CA TRP A 139 1.31 -6.33 -4.32
C TRP A 139 1.18 -5.12 -3.39
N PHE A 140 -0.03 -4.81 -2.95
CA PHE A 140 -0.28 -3.73 -1.99
C PHE A 140 0.40 -3.96 -0.63
N LEU A 141 0.45 -5.22 -0.16
CA LEU A 141 1.18 -5.57 1.06
C LEU A 141 2.69 -5.42 0.88
N CYS A 142 3.21 -5.82 -0.28
CA CYS A 142 4.62 -5.66 -0.62
C CYS A 142 5.05 -4.18 -0.50
N ASP A 143 4.31 -3.27 -1.12
CA ASP A 143 4.58 -1.85 -1.07
C ASP A 143 4.39 -1.27 0.35
N THR A 144 3.37 -1.73 1.07
CA THR A 144 3.13 -1.32 2.46
C THR A 144 4.31 -1.70 3.37
N ILE A 145 4.84 -2.91 3.23
CA ILE A 145 6.00 -3.39 4.02
C ILE A 145 7.24 -2.57 3.68
N PHE A 146 7.45 -2.26 2.41
CA PHE A 146 8.55 -1.39 2.00
C PHE A 146 8.43 0.00 2.66
N PHE A 147 7.24 0.62 2.65
CA PHE A 147 7.05 1.90 3.33
C PHE A 147 7.28 1.82 4.84
N TYR A 148 6.97 0.70 5.49
CA TYR A 148 7.31 0.51 6.90
C TYR A 148 8.82 0.49 7.14
N LEU A 149 9.60 -0.12 6.25
CA LEU A 149 11.06 -0.15 6.35
C LEU A 149 11.69 1.24 6.21
N ILE A 150 11.21 2.03 5.25
CA ILE A 150 11.79 3.35 4.95
C ILE A 150 11.15 4.49 5.73
N PHE A 151 10.07 4.26 6.49
CA PHE A 151 9.27 5.30 7.15
C PHE A 151 10.11 6.31 7.93
N LYS A 152 11.04 5.84 8.76
CA LYS A 152 11.91 6.71 9.58
C LYS A 152 12.71 7.68 8.71
N TYR A 153 13.30 7.18 7.64
CA TYR A 153 14.15 7.96 6.75
C TYR A 153 13.32 8.96 5.94
N LEU A 154 12.21 8.48 5.39
CA LEU A 154 11.29 9.29 4.60
C LEU A 154 10.70 10.43 5.44
N TYR A 155 10.20 10.13 6.64
CA TYR A 155 9.69 11.13 7.57
C TYR A 155 10.77 12.16 7.95
N SER A 156 11.96 11.71 8.32
CA SER A 156 13.08 12.59 8.69
C SER A 156 13.56 13.48 7.55
N PHE A 157 13.44 13.01 6.32
CA PHE A 157 13.75 13.77 5.12
C PHE A 157 12.69 14.84 4.85
N ILE A 158 11.41 14.44 4.83
CA ILE A 158 10.30 15.34 4.48
C ILE A 158 10.12 16.45 5.51
N ILE A 159 10.20 16.14 6.83
CA ILE A 159 9.98 17.15 7.88
C ILE A 159 11.01 18.27 7.88
N LYS A 160 12.18 18.05 7.30
CA LYS A 160 13.26 19.05 7.16
C LYS A 160 13.12 19.90 5.90
N MET A 161 12.19 19.56 5.02
CA MET A 161 12.00 20.30 3.76
C MET A 161 11.18 21.56 3.99
N SER A 162 11.55 22.64 3.30
CA SER A 162 10.69 23.81 3.20
C SER A 162 9.50 23.52 2.28
N TRP A 163 8.40 24.22 2.48
CA TRP A 163 7.19 24.10 1.65
C TRP A 163 7.50 24.22 0.15
N SER A 164 8.37 25.18 -0.23
CA SER A 164 8.76 25.34 -1.64
C SER A 164 9.46 24.11 -2.21
N LYS A 165 10.35 23.47 -1.43
CA LYS A 165 11.03 22.22 -1.86
C LYS A 165 10.06 21.06 -1.97
N LEU A 166 9.13 20.95 -1.02
CA LEU A 166 8.10 19.91 -1.02
C LEU A 166 7.18 20.04 -2.25
N ILE A 167 6.71 21.25 -2.56
CA ILE A 167 5.89 21.51 -3.75
C ILE A 167 6.66 21.13 -5.01
N LYS A 168 7.93 21.56 -5.15
CA LYS A 168 8.76 21.21 -6.31
C LYS A 168 8.93 19.70 -6.46
N LEU A 169 9.13 18.99 -5.35
CA LEU A 169 9.25 17.53 -5.35
C LEU A 169 7.97 16.87 -5.85
N ILE A 170 6.80 17.26 -5.31
CA ILE A 170 5.50 16.74 -5.73
C ILE A 170 5.25 17.04 -7.20
N THR A 171 5.47 18.29 -7.62
CA THR A 171 5.31 18.69 -9.03
C THR A 171 6.22 17.87 -9.95
N GLY A 172 7.48 17.66 -9.54
CA GLY A 172 8.42 16.83 -10.28
C GLY A 172 7.92 15.40 -10.47
N PHE A 173 7.41 14.76 -9.41
CA PHE A 173 6.82 13.42 -9.52
C PHE A 173 5.59 13.39 -10.44
N VAL A 174 4.71 14.38 -10.34
CA VAL A 174 3.53 14.48 -11.22
C VAL A 174 3.94 14.64 -12.69
N VAL A 175 4.93 15.49 -12.97
CA VAL A 175 5.43 15.69 -14.35
C VAL A 175 6.06 14.41 -14.89
N VAL A 176 6.91 13.73 -14.10
CA VAL A 176 7.51 12.46 -14.50
C VAL A 176 6.44 11.40 -14.77
N TYR A 177 5.43 11.31 -13.90
CA TYR A 177 4.31 10.40 -14.09
C TYR A 177 3.53 10.70 -15.39
N LEU A 178 3.22 11.96 -15.66
CA LEU A 178 2.51 12.37 -16.87
C LEU A 178 3.34 12.07 -18.14
N ILE A 179 4.65 12.31 -18.10
CA ILE A 179 5.54 11.97 -19.20
C ILE A 179 5.58 10.46 -19.42
N ALA A 180 5.72 9.68 -18.35
CA ALA A 180 5.70 8.22 -18.43
C ALA A 180 4.37 7.69 -19.01
N ALA A 181 3.25 8.20 -18.49
CA ALA A 181 1.91 7.84 -18.97
C ALA A 181 1.70 8.19 -20.46
N TRP A 182 2.27 9.32 -20.90
CA TRP A 182 2.21 9.69 -22.32
C TRP A 182 2.98 8.74 -23.25
N HIS A 183 4.07 8.12 -22.76
CA HIS A 183 4.90 7.23 -23.56
C HIS A 183 4.50 5.75 -23.45
N VAL A 184 3.58 5.40 -22.55
CA VAL A 184 3.03 4.03 -22.47
C VAL A 184 2.00 3.87 -23.62
N PRO A 185 2.22 2.95 -24.57
CA PRO A 185 1.24 2.69 -25.63
C PRO A 185 -0.09 2.23 -25.03
N ASN A 186 -1.21 2.74 -25.56
CA ASN A 186 -2.57 2.41 -25.11
C ASN A 186 -2.94 0.91 -25.19
N ASN A 187 -2.04 0.07 -25.67
CA ASN A 187 -2.23 -1.37 -25.85
C ASN A 187 -1.75 -2.22 -24.67
N MET A 188 -1.31 -1.58 -23.58
CA MET A 188 -0.81 -2.25 -22.36
C MET A 188 -1.65 -1.95 -21.11
N ILE A 189 -2.83 -1.36 -21.28
CA ILE A 189 -3.81 -1.13 -20.21
C ILE A 189 -4.96 -2.13 -20.38
#